data_bee29aebc77a944552fde804bd250b64
#
_entry.id   bee29aebc77a944552fde804bd250b64
#
_cell.length_a   1.000
_cell.length_b   1.000
_cell.length_c   1.000
_cell.angle_alpha   90.00
_cell.angle_beta   90.00
_cell.angle_gamma   90.00
#
_symmetry.space_group_name_H-M   'P 1'
#
loop_
_entity.id
_entity.type
_entity.pdbx_description
1 polymer ?
#
loop_
_entity_poly.entity_id
_entity_poly.type
_entity_poly.pdbx_seq_one_letter_code
_entity_poly.pdbx_strand_id
1 'polypeptide(L)'
;MVAKTKKELEQMILKDIKKAMQDTAKAALSDMKYQINDYYAGSNPKQYVRTYHLKKTPKVSKPESNGNSIQFKAYLDKNYDYTTGKQPSMTDVLELTNYHINWSSVGWLRNSIGKMGYWERAKEDMQKDFSKSLQKYFAKTK
;
A
#
# COMPACT_ATOMS: atom_id res chain seq x y z
N MET A 1 -12.02 -24.16 20.96
CA MET A 1 -12.25 -25.42 20.20
C MET A 1 -10.92 -26.13 20.02
N VAL A 2 -10.81 -27.36 20.42
CA VAL A 2 -9.57 -28.16 20.30
C VAL A 2 -9.69 -29.05 19.07
N ALA A 3 -8.71 -29.00 18.17
CA ALA A 3 -8.65 -29.90 17.02
C ALA A 3 -8.41 -31.35 17.48
N LYS A 4 -9.24 -32.27 17.01
CA LYS A 4 -9.13 -33.71 17.32
C LYS A 4 -8.30 -34.47 16.30
N THR A 5 -8.11 -33.90 15.11
CA THR A 5 -7.33 -34.52 14.02
C THR A 5 -6.37 -33.50 13.42
N LYS A 6 -5.30 -34.01 12.77
CA LYS A 6 -4.34 -33.19 12.02
C LYS A 6 -5.04 -32.30 10.98
N LYS A 7 -6.03 -32.84 10.26
CA LYS A 7 -6.79 -32.13 9.24
C LYS A 7 -7.60 -30.97 9.83
N GLU A 8 -8.23 -31.18 10.99
CA GLU A 8 -8.96 -30.12 11.69
C GLU A 8 -8.01 -29.00 12.14
N LEU A 9 -6.82 -29.36 12.65
CA LEU A 9 -5.82 -28.39 13.05
C LEU A 9 -5.35 -27.54 11.86
N GLU A 10 -5.05 -28.16 10.73
CA GLU A 10 -4.68 -27.47 9.48
C GLU A 10 -5.77 -26.49 9.03
N GLN A 11 -7.03 -26.90 9.06
CA GLN A 11 -8.16 -26.04 8.71
C GLN A 11 -8.34 -24.86 9.65
N MET A 12 -8.14 -25.08 10.95
CA MET A 12 -8.18 -23.98 11.94
C MET A 12 -7.06 -22.97 11.70
N ILE A 13 -5.85 -23.44 11.48
CA ILE A 13 -4.69 -22.59 11.19
C ILE A 13 -4.93 -21.78 9.91
N LEU A 14 -5.37 -22.42 8.81
CA LEU A 14 -5.66 -21.73 7.55
C LEU A 14 -6.77 -20.68 7.71
N LYS A 15 -7.78 -20.96 8.51
CA LYS A 15 -8.84 -19.99 8.81
C LYS A 15 -8.30 -18.75 9.53
N ASP A 16 -7.41 -18.94 10.49
CA ASP A 16 -6.83 -17.82 11.24
C ASP A 16 -5.81 -17.05 10.41
N ILE A 17 -5.02 -17.71 9.58
CA ILE A 17 -4.18 -17.06 8.58
C ILE A 17 -5.04 -16.21 7.63
N LYS A 18 -6.14 -16.74 7.12
CA LYS A 18 -7.05 -16.00 6.23
C LYS A 18 -7.60 -14.73 6.88
N LYS A 19 -7.99 -14.80 8.15
CA LYS A 19 -8.43 -13.61 8.91
C LYS A 19 -7.29 -12.59 9.08
N ALA A 20 -6.10 -13.06 9.45
CA ALA A 20 -4.93 -12.19 9.57
C ALA A 20 -4.60 -11.49 8.24
N MET A 21 -4.67 -12.20 7.12
CA MET A 21 -4.46 -11.64 5.80
C MET A 21 -5.54 -10.63 5.39
N GLN A 22 -6.80 -10.86 5.77
CA GLN A 22 -7.90 -9.92 5.55
C GLN A 22 -7.70 -8.61 6.34
N ASP A 23 -7.31 -8.71 7.60
CA ASP A 23 -7.02 -7.55 8.44
C ASP A 23 -5.82 -6.78 7.88
N THR A 24 -4.76 -7.48 7.48
CA THR A 24 -3.56 -6.88 6.86
C THR A 24 -3.89 -6.20 5.54
N ALA A 25 -4.72 -6.79 4.69
CA ALA A 25 -5.12 -6.19 3.41
C ALA A 25 -5.90 -4.88 3.61
N LYS A 26 -6.77 -4.82 4.62
CA LYS A 26 -7.48 -3.58 4.98
C LYS A 26 -6.52 -2.51 5.50
N ALA A 27 -5.61 -2.89 6.38
CA ALA A 27 -4.58 -2.00 6.92
C ALA A 27 -3.66 -1.48 5.80
N ALA A 28 -3.23 -2.34 4.87
CA ALA A 28 -2.37 -1.97 3.75
C ALA A 28 -2.95 -0.83 2.89
N LEU A 29 -4.24 -0.86 2.60
CA LEU A 29 -4.89 0.24 1.88
C LEU A 29 -4.86 1.55 2.68
N SER A 30 -5.08 1.45 3.99
CA SER A 30 -5.02 2.60 4.91
C SER A 30 -3.61 3.18 4.99
N ASP A 31 -2.59 2.31 5.09
CA ASP A 31 -1.18 2.70 5.16
C ASP A 31 -0.73 3.44 3.90
N MET A 32 -1.06 2.91 2.72
CA MET A 32 -0.75 3.57 1.46
C MET A 32 -1.41 4.95 1.37
N LYS A 33 -2.68 5.06 1.75
CA LYS A 33 -3.41 6.34 1.75
C LYS A 33 -2.81 7.33 2.75
N TYR A 34 -2.42 6.86 3.93
CA TYR A 34 -1.80 7.68 4.96
C TYR A 34 -0.46 8.25 4.46
N GLN A 35 0.41 7.41 3.92
CA GLN A 35 1.72 7.83 3.44
C GLN A 35 1.62 8.79 2.25
N ILE A 36 0.64 8.63 1.36
CA ILE A 36 0.39 9.58 0.27
C ILE A 36 -0.17 10.90 0.82
N ASN A 37 -1.02 10.89 1.83
CA ASN A 37 -1.47 12.11 2.48
C ASN A 37 -0.31 12.85 3.16
N ASP A 38 0.58 12.11 3.83
CA ASP A 38 1.80 12.66 4.43
C ASP A 38 2.74 13.27 3.37
N TYR A 39 2.85 12.63 2.21
CA TYR A 39 3.54 13.19 1.05
C TYR A 39 2.98 14.57 0.67
N TYR A 40 1.67 14.72 0.56
CA TYR A 40 1.04 15.99 0.22
C TYR A 40 1.19 17.06 1.31
N ALA A 41 1.22 16.66 2.57
CA ALA A 41 1.42 17.58 3.70
C ALA A 41 2.82 18.19 3.70
N GLY A 42 3.81 17.53 3.09
CA GLY A 42 5.21 17.96 3.03
C GLY A 42 5.48 19.15 2.10
N SER A 43 4.51 19.60 1.30
CA SER A 43 4.71 20.76 0.42
C SER A 43 3.41 21.48 0.08
N ASN A 44 3.52 22.79 -0.22
CA ASN A 44 2.41 23.60 -0.69
C ASN A 44 2.81 24.31 -1.99
N PRO A 45 2.48 23.75 -3.17
CA PRO A 45 2.87 24.33 -4.44
C PRO A 45 2.16 25.66 -4.69
N LYS A 46 2.94 26.68 -5.13
CA LYS A 46 2.41 28.02 -5.45
C LYS A 46 2.13 28.22 -6.94
N GLN A 47 2.72 27.37 -7.80
CA GLN A 47 2.71 27.58 -9.26
C GLN A 47 1.74 26.69 -10.01
N TYR A 48 1.13 25.69 -9.38
CA TYR A 48 0.13 24.82 -10.00
C TYR A 48 -0.92 24.34 -9.01
N VAL A 49 -2.08 23.99 -9.53
CA VAL A 49 -3.17 23.41 -8.73
C VAL A 49 -3.00 21.90 -8.68
N ARG A 50 -2.96 21.32 -7.49
CA ARG A 50 -2.88 19.86 -7.30
C ARG A 50 -4.16 19.18 -7.75
N THR A 51 -4.04 18.17 -8.60
CA THR A 51 -5.17 17.32 -9.01
C THR A 51 -5.49 16.22 -8.01
N TYR A 52 -4.55 15.89 -7.10
CA TYR A 52 -4.65 14.82 -6.12
C TYR A 52 -4.89 13.42 -6.71
N HIS A 53 -4.56 13.19 -7.99
CA HIS A 53 -4.74 11.90 -8.65
C HIS A 53 -3.94 10.78 -7.97
N LEU A 54 -2.76 11.08 -7.42
CA LEU A 54 -1.95 10.14 -6.66
C LEU A 54 -2.73 9.51 -5.49
N LYS A 55 -3.64 10.24 -4.85
CA LYS A 55 -4.49 9.72 -3.76
C LYS A 55 -5.44 8.61 -4.21
N LYS A 56 -5.69 8.48 -5.50
CA LYS A 56 -6.61 7.50 -6.09
C LYS A 56 -5.91 6.22 -6.55
N THR A 57 -4.57 6.22 -6.54
CA THR A 57 -3.77 5.07 -7.01
C THR A 57 -3.71 3.88 -6.05
N PRO A 58 -3.80 4.02 -4.69
CA PRO A 58 -3.74 2.87 -3.81
C PRO A 58 -4.86 1.87 -4.05
N LYS A 59 -4.48 0.62 -4.32
CA LYS A 59 -5.38 -0.51 -4.54
C LYS A 59 -4.89 -1.73 -3.77
N VAL A 60 -5.83 -2.53 -3.31
CA VAL A 60 -5.57 -3.81 -2.64
C VAL A 60 -6.53 -4.86 -3.19
N SER A 61 -6.00 -6.02 -3.59
CA SER A 61 -6.82 -7.16 -3.97
C SER A 61 -7.42 -7.86 -2.75
N LYS A 62 -8.46 -8.63 -2.97
CA LYS A 62 -8.97 -9.54 -1.92
C LYS A 62 -7.92 -10.63 -1.66
N PRO A 63 -7.76 -11.10 -0.41
CA PRO A 63 -6.96 -12.28 -0.13
C PRO A 63 -7.53 -13.53 -0.81
N GLU A 64 -6.68 -14.20 -1.55
CA GLU A 64 -7.00 -15.42 -2.28
C GLU A 64 -6.17 -16.58 -1.75
N SER A 65 -6.80 -17.76 -1.68
CA SER A 65 -6.13 -19.00 -1.32
C SER A 65 -5.64 -19.71 -2.58
N ASN A 66 -4.37 -20.09 -2.58
CA ASN A 66 -3.76 -20.89 -3.63
C ASN A 66 -3.09 -22.11 -2.99
N GLY A 67 -3.82 -23.22 -2.91
CA GLY A 67 -3.37 -24.42 -2.23
C GLY A 67 -3.08 -24.15 -0.75
N ASN A 68 -1.82 -24.28 -0.36
CA ASN A 68 -1.36 -24.08 1.03
C ASN A 68 -0.91 -22.65 1.33
N SER A 69 -1.16 -21.71 0.44
CA SER A 69 -0.80 -20.31 0.63
C SER A 69 -2.00 -19.37 0.52
N ILE A 70 -1.93 -18.23 1.19
CA ILE A 70 -2.90 -17.15 1.07
C ILE A 70 -2.13 -15.89 0.70
N GLN A 71 -2.57 -15.20 -0.34
CA GLN A 71 -1.91 -14.01 -0.85
C GLN A 71 -2.89 -12.89 -1.16
N PHE A 72 -2.45 -11.66 -1.07
CA PHE A 72 -3.10 -10.48 -1.63
C PHE A 72 -2.06 -9.57 -2.27
N LYS A 73 -2.50 -8.64 -3.10
CA LYS A 73 -1.64 -7.63 -3.72
C LYS A 73 -2.01 -6.25 -3.22
N ALA A 74 -1.01 -5.50 -2.75
CA ALA A 74 -1.12 -4.07 -2.50
C ALA A 74 -0.26 -3.34 -3.55
N TYR A 75 -0.84 -2.39 -4.26
CA TYR A 75 -0.17 -1.72 -5.37
C TYR A 75 -0.72 -0.32 -5.62
N LEU A 76 0.06 0.49 -6.34
CA LEU A 76 -0.36 1.78 -6.85
C LEU A 76 -0.80 1.61 -8.31
N ASP A 77 -2.03 2.00 -8.61
CA ASP A 77 -2.63 1.84 -9.93
C ASP A 77 -1.97 2.78 -10.94
N LYS A 78 -1.20 2.21 -11.87
CA LYS A 78 -0.48 2.93 -12.92
C LYS A 78 -1.35 3.30 -14.12
N ASN A 79 -2.55 2.73 -14.22
CA ASN A 79 -3.49 2.98 -15.31
C ASN A 79 -4.36 4.23 -15.08
N TYR A 80 -4.11 4.94 -13.98
CA TYR A 80 -4.80 6.18 -13.73
C TYR A 80 -4.28 7.26 -14.68
N ASP A 81 -5.07 7.65 -15.65
CA ASP A 81 -4.65 8.52 -16.73
C ASP A 81 -4.78 10.00 -16.34
N TYR A 82 -3.71 10.78 -16.59
CA TYR A 82 -3.79 12.22 -16.65
C TYR A 82 -4.35 12.60 -18.03
N THR A 83 -5.60 12.94 -18.09
CA THR A 83 -6.39 13.12 -19.33
C THR A 83 -6.03 14.33 -20.20
N THR A 84 -4.92 14.99 -19.98
CA THR A 84 -4.52 16.15 -20.79
C THR A 84 -3.16 15.92 -21.47
N GLY A 85 -3.18 15.40 -22.66
CA GLY A 85 -2.17 15.05 -23.67
C GLY A 85 -0.75 15.62 -23.66
N LYS A 86 -0.31 16.31 -22.62
CA LYS A 86 1.07 16.81 -22.40
C LYS A 86 1.55 16.52 -20.97
N GLN A 87 0.85 15.73 -20.21
CA GLN A 87 1.18 15.45 -18.83
C GLN A 87 1.98 14.15 -18.71
N PRO A 88 2.89 14.02 -17.74
CA PRO A 88 3.61 12.79 -17.52
C PRO A 88 2.65 11.64 -17.22
N SER A 89 3.02 10.41 -17.62
CA SER A 89 2.26 9.21 -17.28
C SER A 89 2.15 9.05 -15.76
N MET A 90 1.19 8.26 -15.27
CA MET A 90 1.12 7.95 -13.83
C MET A 90 2.38 7.24 -13.35
N THR A 91 3.02 6.42 -14.19
CA THR A 91 4.30 5.79 -13.86
C THR A 91 5.38 6.84 -13.59
N ASP A 92 5.52 7.84 -14.46
CA ASP A 92 6.48 8.92 -14.26
C ASP A 92 6.18 9.72 -12.99
N VAL A 93 4.91 9.98 -12.71
CA VAL A 93 4.49 10.68 -11.47
C VAL A 93 4.86 9.87 -10.23
N LEU A 94 4.62 8.54 -10.22
CA LEU A 94 4.97 7.68 -9.11
C LEU A 94 6.48 7.62 -8.89
N GLU A 95 7.26 7.51 -9.95
CA GLU A 95 8.72 7.50 -9.88
C GLU A 95 9.28 8.84 -9.41
N LEU A 96 8.79 9.95 -9.97
CA LEU A 96 9.22 11.28 -9.58
C LEU A 96 8.89 11.59 -8.11
N THR A 97 7.69 11.30 -7.68
CA THR A 97 7.21 11.65 -6.33
C THR A 97 7.75 10.72 -5.25
N ASN A 98 8.09 9.47 -5.59
CA ASN A 98 8.63 8.52 -4.61
C ASN A 98 10.16 8.47 -4.58
N TYR A 99 10.83 8.56 -5.74
CA TYR A 99 12.26 8.29 -5.89
C TYR A 99 13.12 9.46 -6.35
N HIS A 100 12.58 10.65 -6.63
CA HIS A 100 13.30 11.77 -7.25
C HIS A 100 13.94 11.48 -8.63
N ILE A 101 13.42 10.56 -9.38
CA ILE A 101 13.94 10.27 -10.71
C ILE A 101 13.56 11.41 -11.65
N ASN A 102 14.52 11.84 -12.52
CA ASN A 102 14.37 12.91 -13.53
C ASN A 102 14.25 14.36 -13.00
N TRP A 103 14.85 14.65 -11.88
CA TRP A 103 14.89 16.00 -11.30
C TRP A 103 15.44 17.10 -12.19
N SER A 104 16.40 16.80 -13.07
CA SER A 104 17.06 17.78 -13.90
C SER A 104 16.13 18.46 -14.90
N SER A 105 15.08 17.77 -15.33
CA SER A 105 14.10 18.29 -16.29
C SER A 105 12.92 19.06 -15.64
N VAL A 106 12.79 19.01 -14.31
CA VAL A 106 11.65 19.58 -13.57
C VAL A 106 12.08 20.47 -12.41
N GLY A 107 13.18 21.21 -12.57
CA GLY A 107 13.75 22.06 -11.53
C GLY A 107 12.75 23.05 -10.88
N TRP A 108 11.77 23.52 -11.62
CA TRP A 108 10.71 24.39 -11.14
C TRP A 108 9.70 23.66 -10.21
N LEU A 109 9.59 22.32 -10.27
CA LEU A 109 8.76 21.52 -9.38
C LEU A 109 9.43 21.24 -8.03
N ARG A 110 10.71 21.56 -7.87
CA ARG A 110 11.52 21.20 -6.70
C ARG A 110 10.87 21.57 -5.36
N ASN A 111 10.26 22.74 -5.28
CA ASN A 111 9.57 23.22 -4.07
C ASN A 111 8.12 22.71 -3.95
N SER A 112 7.67 21.95 -4.93
CA SER A 112 6.30 21.47 -5.04
C SER A 112 6.17 19.97 -4.71
N ILE A 113 7.31 19.27 -4.58
CA ILE A 113 7.34 17.86 -4.24
C ILE A 113 7.28 17.70 -2.73
N GLY A 114 6.44 16.79 -2.29
CA GLY A 114 6.24 16.48 -0.90
C GLY A 114 7.30 15.54 -0.32
N LYS A 115 6.96 14.91 0.78
CA LYS A 115 7.83 13.97 1.50
C LYS A 115 7.92 12.64 0.74
N MET A 116 9.06 12.41 0.14
CA MET A 116 9.32 11.25 -0.70
C MET A 116 9.49 9.95 0.08
N GLY A 117 9.59 8.81 -0.65
CA GLY A 117 9.72 7.49 -0.05
C GLY A 117 8.43 6.99 0.60
N TYR A 118 7.27 7.50 0.19
CA TYR A 118 5.98 7.10 0.75
C TYR A 118 5.67 5.62 0.49
N TRP A 119 6.14 5.05 -0.62
CA TRP A 119 5.93 3.65 -0.93
C TRP A 119 6.74 2.73 -0.03
N GLU A 120 8.01 3.08 0.24
CA GLU A 120 8.86 2.33 1.17
C GLU A 120 8.30 2.36 2.59
N ARG A 121 7.88 3.53 3.05
CA ARG A 121 7.22 3.66 4.37
C ARG A 121 5.92 2.88 4.45
N ALA A 122 5.10 2.90 3.39
CA ALA A 122 3.88 2.10 3.33
C ALA A 122 4.17 0.59 3.41
N LYS A 123 5.23 0.10 2.74
CA LYS A 123 5.67 -1.30 2.85
C LYS A 123 6.10 -1.67 4.28
N GLU A 124 6.84 -0.80 4.95
CA GLU A 124 7.23 -1.01 6.35
C GLU A 124 6.03 -1.07 7.28
N ASP A 125 5.06 -0.18 7.11
CA ASP A 125 3.83 -0.17 7.89
C ASP A 125 3.02 -1.45 7.65
N MET A 126 2.87 -1.89 6.40
CA MET A 126 2.22 -3.16 6.06
C MET A 126 2.89 -4.38 6.71
N GLN A 127 4.23 -4.42 6.78
CA GLN A 127 4.96 -5.50 7.46
C GLN A 127 4.68 -5.51 8.96
N LYS A 128 4.66 -4.33 9.59
CA LYS A 128 4.31 -4.21 11.02
C LYS A 128 2.88 -4.67 11.29
N ASP A 129 1.93 -4.27 10.45
CA ASP A 129 0.53 -4.63 10.59
C ASP A 129 0.28 -6.10 10.31
N PHE A 130 1.00 -6.71 9.37
CA PHE A 130 0.98 -8.15 9.18
C PHE A 130 1.44 -8.90 10.43
N SER A 131 2.55 -8.49 11.04
CA SER A 131 3.03 -9.09 12.29
C SER A 131 2.03 -8.95 13.43
N LYS A 132 1.41 -7.78 13.60
CA LYS A 132 0.35 -7.57 14.59
C LYS A 132 -0.88 -8.44 14.33
N SER A 133 -1.29 -8.56 13.07
CA SER A 133 -2.43 -9.40 12.70
C SER A 133 -2.18 -10.88 12.99
N LEU A 134 -0.98 -11.37 12.68
CA LEU A 134 -0.60 -12.74 13.05
C LEU A 134 -0.63 -12.95 14.57
N GLN A 135 -0.04 -12.04 15.35
CA GLN A 135 -0.06 -12.12 16.81
C GLN A 135 -1.49 -12.14 17.39
N LYS A 136 -2.39 -11.31 16.83
CA LYS A 136 -3.79 -11.25 17.26
C LYS A 136 -4.50 -12.60 17.18
N TYR A 137 -4.22 -13.38 16.14
CA TYR A 137 -4.90 -14.67 15.90
C TYR A 137 -4.14 -15.87 16.47
N PHE A 138 -2.81 -15.84 16.54
CA PHE A 138 -1.98 -16.95 17.00
C PHE A 138 -1.52 -16.85 18.46
N ALA A 139 -1.45 -15.66 19.07
CA ALA A 139 -1.11 -15.52 20.48
C ALA A 139 -2.23 -16.01 21.45
N LYS A 140 -3.43 -16.29 20.95
CA LYS A 140 -4.55 -16.82 21.73
C LYS A 140 -4.48 -18.34 21.96
N THR A 141 -3.44 -18.99 21.51
CA THR A 141 -3.25 -20.45 21.59
C THR A 141 -2.33 -20.86 22.79
N LYS A 142 -2.38 -20.08 23.86
CA LYS A 142 -1.73 -20.49 25.12
C LYS A 142 -2.76 -20.97 26.12
#